data_b8e92f84f2407378c1ee925c0e4f7b67
#
_entry.id   b8e92f84f2407378c1ee925c0e4f7b67
#
_cell.length_a   1.000
_cell.length_b   1.000
_cell.length_c   1.000
_cell.angle_alpha   90.00
_cell.angle_beta   90.00
_cell.angle_gamma   90.00
#
_symmetry.space_group_name_H-M   'P 1'
#
loop_
_entity.id
_entity.type
_entity.pdbx_description
1 polymer ?
#
loop_
_entity_poly.entity_id
_entity_poly.type
_entity_poly.pdbx_seq_one_letter_code
_entity_poly.pdbx_strand_id
1 'polypeptide(L)'
;DGGNFEFPDLNLYNYFLIVYDKLSNSIERPFELDTNMIRKTQVDIKTALREAFVNMIIHADYLNSRYSLIAEVYDLYYSFKNPGTMKISKNEFFLGSNSRPRNTLLVNLFTRLGAAEHAGSGSQKIIKVVKEHQFSLPEIDSNCEQTSFKLWVVEDIERCDNLTDKEKLIYKSISQGSIEGLSKSEIQALHSEFSLSQLTRVLDKLVDKKLIIKQGGNRNRTYARSFQPLEAISRFEHISEAIKKLFLKDI
;
A
#
# COMPACT_ATOMS: atom_id res chain seq x y z
N ASP A 1 -10.83 -22.85 3.00
CA ASP A 1 -10.42 -24.25 2.90
C ASP A 1 -9.24 -24.51 3.80
N GLY A 2 -9.50 -25.08 4.99
CA GLY A 2 -8.47 -25.56 5.91
C GLY A 2 -7.96 -26.93 5.47
N GLY A 3 -7.34 -27.00 4.29
CA GLY A 3 -6.70 -28.22 3.84
C GLY A 3 -5.45 -28.48 4.67
N ASN A 4 -5.41 -29.59 5.41
CA ASN A 4 -4.17 -30.14 5.93
C ASN A 4 -3.31 -30.53 4.73
N PHE A 5 -2.31 -29.69 4.41
CA PHE A 5 -1.31 -30.04 3.41
C PHE A 5 -0.25 -30.90 4.10
N GLU A 6 -0.19 -32.17 3.76
CA GLU A 6 0.99 -32.99 4.01
C GLU A 6 2.11 -32.50 3.09
N PHE A 7 3.08 -31.78 3.65
CA PHE A 7 4.29 -31.40 2.92
C PHE A 7 5.29 -32.57 3.04
N PRO A 8 5.73 -33.16 1.92
CA PRO A 8 6.69 -34.28 1.97
C PRO A 8 8.00 -33.92 2.67
N ASP A 9 8.42 -32.65 2.60
CA ASP A 9 9.57 -32.09 3.29
C ASP A 9 9.21 -30.75 3.92
N LEU A 10 8.90 -30.75 5.20
CA LEU A 10 8.53 -29.57 6.00
C LEU A 10 9.75 -28.65 6.21
N ASN A 11 10.06 -27.82 5.21
CA ASN A 11 11.03 -26.76 5.35
C ASN A 11 10.47 -25.41 4.87
N LEU A 12 11.05 -24.30 5.34
CA LEU A 12 10.59 -22.96 5.03
C LEU A 12 10.64 -22.61 3.55
N TYR A 13 11.53 -23.23 2.79
CA TYR A 13 11.64 -22.98 1.35
C TYR A 13 10.48 -23.62 0.58
N ASN A 14 10.15 -24.87 0.86
CA ASN A 14 8.99 -25.53 0.27
C ASN A 14 7.68 -24.84 0.68
N TYR A 15 7.58 -24.42 1.95
CA TYR A 15 6.47 -23.60 2.42
C TYR A 15 6.37 -22.30 1.59
N PHE A 16 7.48 -21.59 1.39
CA PHE A 16 7.52 -20.39 0.57
C PHE A 16 7.03 -20.66 -0.85
N LEU A 17 7.54 -21.68 -1.55
CA LEU A 17 7.16 -21.97 -2.93
C LEU A 17 5.66 -22.23 -3.08
N ILE A 18 5.12 -23.11 -2.22
CA ILE A 18 3.70 -23.53 -2.30
C ILE A 18 2.76 -22.39 -1.96
N VAL A 19 3.06 -21.64 -0.89
CA VAL A 19 2.17 -20.54 -0.47
C VAL A 19 2.28 -19.38 -1.45
N TYR A 20 3.49 -19.05 -1.95
CA TYR A 20 3.67 -17.98 -2.93
C TYR A 20 2.98 -18.29 -4.26
N ASP A 21 3.00 -19.54 -4.72
CA ASP A 21 2.24 -19.96 -5.90
C ASP A 21 0.75 -19.69 -5.73
N LYS A 22 0.16 -20.10 -4.59
CA LYS A 22 -1.24 -19.82 -4.28
C LYS A 22 -1.56 -18.32 -4.20
N LEU A 23 -0.70 -17.53 -3.56
CA LEU A 23 -0.84 -16.07 -3.50
C LEU A 23 -0.79 -15.45 -4.90
N SER A 24 0.15 -15.89 -5.75
CA SER A 24 0.31 -15.40 -7.12
C SER A 24 -0.89 -15.72 -8.00
N ASN A 25 -1.45 -16.91 -7.85
CA ASN A 25 -2.62 -17.36 -8.63
C ASN A 25 -3.91 -16.66 -8.17
N SER A 26 -3.98 -16.17 -6.94
CA SER A 26 -5.15 -15.42 -6.45
C SER A 26 -5.29 -14.02 -7.09
N ILE A 27 -4.25 -13.50 -7.75
CA ILE A 27 -4.25 -12.19 -8.42
C ILE A 27 -4.97 -12.23 -9.78
N GLU A 28 -5.17 -13.40 -10.35
CA GLU A 28 -5.70 -13.60 -11.72
C GLU A 28 -7.21 -13.30 -11.86
N ARG A 29 -7.81 -12.56 -10.93
CA ARG A 29 -9.19 -12.09 -11.07
C ARG A 29 -9.25 -11.01 -12.15
N PRO A 30 -10.12 -11.15 -13.17
CA PRO A 30 -10.22 -10.18 -14.25
C PRO A 30 -10.87 -8.89 -13.73
N PHE A 31 -10.07 -7.86 -13.49
CA PHE A 31 -10.55 -6.50 -13.58
C PHE A 31 -10.60 -6.13 -15.07
N GLU A 32 -11.76 -5.75 -15.55
CA GLU A 32 -11.99 -5.31 -16.93
C GLU A 32 -11.27 -3.97 -17.21
N LEU A 33 -10.01 -4.04 -17.63
CA LEU A 33 -9.26 -2.90 -18.16
C LEU A 33 -8.28 -3.40 -19.24
N ASP A 34 -7.85 -2.51 -20.11
CA ASP A 34 -6.94 -2.71 -21.23
C ASP A 34 -5.81 -3.73 -20.94
N THR A 35 -5.65 -4.74 -21.77
CA THR A 35 -4.80 -5.93 -21.56
C THR A 35 -3.34 -5.62 -21.16
N ASN A 36 -2.79 -4.49 -21.59
CA ASN A 36 -1.43 -4.09 -21.26
C ASN A 36 -1.30 -3.48 -19.85
N MET A 37 -2.29 -2.71 -19.41
CA MET A 37 -2.33 -2.16 -18.04
C MET A 37 -2.58 -3.24 -16.99
N ILE A 38 -3.46 -4.20 -17.28
CA ILE A 38 -3.75 -5.34 -16.40
C ILE A 38 -2.48 -6.16 -16.13
N ARG A 39 -1.71 -6.48 -17.17
CA ARG A 39 -0.47 -7.28 -17.04
C ARG A 39 0.57 -6.59 -16.16
N LYS A 40 0.77 -5.28 -16.34
CA LYS A 40 1.72 -4.52 -15.52
C LYS A 40 1.30 -4.51 -14.06
N THR A 41 0.04 -4.19 -13.78
CA THR A 41 -0.52 -4.17 -12.42
C THR A 41 -0.38 -5.53 -11.73
N GLN A 42 -0.67 -6.62 -12.42
CA GLN A 42 -0.51 -7.97 -11.88
C GLN A 42 0.95 -8.30 -11.51
N VAL A 43 1.91 -7.94 -12.38
CA VAL A 43 3.34 -8.15 -12.11
C VAL A 43 3.80 -7.35 -10.90
N ASP A 44 3.35 -6.10 -10.79
CA ASP A 44 3.70 -5.22 -9.68
C ASP A 44 3.10 -5.72 -8.36
N ILE A 45 1.83 -6.16 -8.37
CA ILE A 45 1.19 -6.78 -7.20
C ILE A 45 1.93 -8.07 -6.79
N LYS A 46 2.27 -8.94 -7.74
CA LYS A 46 3.07 -10.16 -7.47
C LYS A 46 4.40 -9.82 -6.80
N THR A 47 5.05 -8.75 -7.24
CA THR A 47 6.29 -8.27 -6.63
C THR A 47 6.07 -7.81 -5.20
N ALA A 48 5.07 -6.97 -4.94
CA ALA A 48 4.75 -6.50 -3.59
C ALA A 48 4.34 -7.65 -2.64
N LEU A 49 3.56 -8.63 -3.14
CA LEU A 49 3.17 -9.82 -2.38
C LEU A 49 4.38 -10.69 -2.02
N ARG A 50 5.29 -10.91 -2.97
CA ARG A 50 6.52 -11.67 -2.70
C ARG A 50 7.32 -11.02 -1.59
N GLU A 51 7.54 -9.71 -1.67
CA GLU A 51 8.28 -8.97 -0.65
C GLU A 51 7.59 -9.00 0.72
N ALA A 52 6.27 -8.82 0.77
CA ALA A 52 5.51 -8.90 2.02
C ALA A 52 5.57 -10.30 2.64
N PHE A 53 5.44 -11.33 1.82
CA PHE A 53 5.48 -12.73 2.26
C PHE A 53 6.89 -13.15 2.73
N VAL A 54 7.93 -12.76 2.00
CA VAL A 54 9.32 -13.00 2.44
C VAL A 54 9.59 -12.26 3.75
N ASN A 55 9.13 -11.01 3.89
CA ASN A 55 9.28 -10.25 5.13
C ASN A 55 8.61 -10.97 6.31
N MET A 56 7.42 -11.54 6.14
CA MET A 56 6.76 -12.35 7.16
C MET A 56 7.67 -13.50 7.63
N ILE A 57 8.32 -14.20 6.71
CA ILE A 57 9.20 -15.35 7.01
C ILE A 57 10.49 -14.89 7.69
N ILE A 58 11.21 -13.90 7.13
CA ILE A 58 12.53 -13.51 7.64
C ILE A 58 12.48 -12.74 8.96
N HIS A 59 11.32 -12.13 9.29
CA HIS A 59 11.14 -11.38 10.54
C HIS A 59 10.45 -12.17 11.65
N ALA A 60 9.99 -13.39 11.39
CA ALA A 60 9.33 -14.23 12.38
C ALA A 60 10.24 -14.59 13.55
N ASP A 61 9.67 -14.64 14.75
CA ASP A 61 10.30 -15.19 15.94
C ASP A 61 9.99 -16.68 16.05
N TYR A 62 10.87 -17.51 15.51
CA TYR A 62 10.70 -18.95 15.48
C TYR A 62 10.84 -19.63 16.86
N LEU A 63 11.26 -18.88 17.89
CA LEU A 63 11.29 -19.35 19.27
C LEU A 63 9.96 -19.13 20.00
N ASN A 64 9.09 -18.32 19.43
CA ASN A 64 7.73 -18.10 19.96
C ASN A 64 6.75 -19.12 19.37
N SER A 65 6.48 -20.18 20.13
CA SER A 65 5.61 -21.28 19.73
C SER A 65 4.08 -20.95 19.84
N ARG A 66 3.72 -19.79 20.39
CA ARG A 66 2.31 -19.41 20.57
C ARG A 66 1.61 -18.97 19.29
N TYR A 67 2.37 -18.45 18.34
CA TYR A 67 1.84 -17.86 17.11
C TYR A 67 2.47 -18.53 15.89
N SER A 68 1.66 -18.69 14.85
CA SER A 68 2.09 -19.27 13.57
C SER A 68 2.31 -18.19 12.51
N LEU A 69 3.03 -18.56 11.45
CA LEU A 69 3.04 -17.81 10.20
C LEU A 69 1.70 -17.99 9.51
N ILE A 70 1.00 -16.90 9.23
CA ILE A 70 -0.32 -16.93 8.60
C ILE A 70 -0.33 -15.96 7.41
N ALA A 71 -0.64 -16.47 6.22
CA ALA A 71 -0.92 -15.68 5.04
C ALA A 71 -2.37 -15.91 4.63
N GLU A 72 -3.16 -14.84 4.56
CA GLU A 72 -4.58 -14.85 4.25
C GLU A 72 -4.86 -14.00 3.02
N VAL A 73 -5.78 -14.47 2.18
CA VAL A 73 -6.24 -13.78 0.98
C VAL A 73 -7.67 -13.31 1.19
N TYR A 74 -7.91 -12.02 1.01
CA TYR A 74 -9.22 -11.37 1.02
C TYR A 74 -9.46 -10.67 -0.31
N ASP A 75 -10.68 -10.29 -0.57
CA ASP A 75 -11.05 -9.67 -1.85
C ASP A 75 -10.32 -8.34 -2.13
N LEU A 76 -10.04 -7.56 -1.09
CA LEU A 76 -9.47 -6.22 -1.21
C LEU A 76 -8.04 -6.11 -0.68
N TYR A 77 -7.54 -7.09 0.04
CA TYR A 77 -6.23 -7.07 0.67
C TYR A 77 -5.67 -8.46 0.95
N TYR A 78 -4.37 -8.50 1.18
CA TYR A 78 -3.65 -9.66 1.69
C TYR A 78 -3.18 -9.39 3.11
N SER A 79 -3.28 -10.40 3.98
CA SER A 79 -2.88 -10.30 5.38
C SER A 79 -1.73 -11.27 5.67
N PHE A 80 -0.68 -10.75 6.28
CA PHE A 80 0.50 -11.52 6.68
C PHE A 80 0.73 -11.34 8.17
N LYS A 81 0.79 -12.43 8.92
CA LYS A 81 1.00 -12.41 10.37
C LYS A 81 2.19 -13.29 10.73
N ASN A 82 3.07 -12.79 11.56
CA ASN A 82 4.22 -13.55 12.07
C ASN A 82 4.42 -13.31 13.57
N PRO A 83 4.90 -14.32 14.30
CA PRO A 83 5.29 -14.14 15.69
C PRO A 83 6.45 -13.15 15.82
N GLY A 84 6.46 -12.41 16.93
CA GLY A 84 7.47 -11.45 17.30
C GLY A 84 7.13 -10.00 16.91
N THR A 85 7.66 -9.06 17.68
CA THR A 85 7.52 -7.63 17.46
C THR A 85 8.37 -7.15 16.29
N MET A 86 7.93 -6.10 15.63
CA MET A 86 8.69 -5.39 14.59
C MET A 86 9.93 -4.74 15.21
N LYS A 87 11.10 -4.91 14.57
CA LYS A 87 12.39 -4.39 15.08
C LYS A 87 12.72 -2.97 14.63
N ILE A 88 11.89 -2.38 13.79
CA ILE A 88 11.97 -1.01 13.31
C ILE A 88 10.63 -0.34 13.58
N SER A 89 10.59 0.98 13.61
CA SER A 89 9.33 1.73 13.72
C SER A 89 8.54 1.65 12.42
N LYS A 90 7.22 1.89 12.50
CA LYS A 90 6.36 1.99 11.30
C LYS A 90 6.88 3.06 10.34
N ASN A 91 7.33 4.20 10.87
CA ASN A 91 7.89 5.28 10.05
C ASN A 91 9.15 4.84 9.28
N GLU A 92 10.09 4.13 9.93
CA GLU A 92 11.27 3.58 9.27
C GLU A 92 10.90 2.59 8.15
N PHE A 93 9.87 1.77 8.35
CA PHE A 93 9.37 0.87 7.30
C PHE A 93 8.88 1.66 6.09
N PHE A 94 8.05 2.67 6.29
CA PHE A 94 7.46 3.45 5.22
C PHE A 94 8.47 4.35 4.50
N LEU A 95 9.49 4.84 5.20
CA LEU A 95 10.59 5.59 4.61
C LEU A 95 11.61 4.68 3.89
N GLY A 96 11.60 3.39 4.19
CA GLY A 96 12.58 2.45 3.65
C GLY A 96 14.01 2.76 4.09
N SER A 97 14.16 3.47 5.21
CA SER A 97 15.46 3.99 5.66
C SER A 97 16.27 2.96 6.44
N ASN A 98 15.63 1.91 6.95
CA ASN A 98 16.28 0.95 7.83
C ASN A 98 15.74 -0.46 7.63
N SER A 99 16.58 -1.47 7.86
CA SER A 99 16.20 -2.87 7.86
C SER A 99 16.96 -3.61 8.97
N ARG A 100 16.20 -4.25 9.86
CA ARG A 100 16.74 -5.06 10.96
C ARG A 100 16.09 -6.44 10.97
N PRO A 101 16.51 -7.34 10.07
CA PRO A 101 15.92 -8.67 10.01
C PRO A 101 16.16 -9.43 11.32
N ARG A 102 15.20 -10.27 11.72
CA ARG A 102 15.35 -11.15 12.88
C ARG A 102 16.24 -12.34 12.53
N ASN A 103 16.11 -12.85 11.32
CA ASN A 103 16.78 -14.08 10.87
C ASN A 103 17.69 -13.79 9.67
N THR A 104 18.91 -13.33 9.93
CA THR A 104 19.91 -12.98 8.91
C THR A 104 20.28 -14.16 8.00
N LEU A 105 20.31 -15.39 8.54
CA LEU A 105 20.55 -16.59 7.73
C LEU A 105 19.45 -16.83 6.71
N LEU A 106 18.18 -16.60 7.08
CA LEU A 106 17.06 -16.69 6.14
C LEU A 106 17.13 -15.59 5.10
N VAL A 107 17.50 -14.35 5.44
CA VAL A 107 17.74 -13.31 4.45
C VAL A 107 18.74 -13.77 3.40
N ASN A 108 19.89 -14.26 3.83
CA ASN A 108 20.94 -14.75 2.93
C ASN A 108 20.44 -15.91 2.05
N LEU A 109 19.69 -16.85 2.63
CA LEU A 109 19.11 -17.97 1.90
C LEU A 109 18.15 -17.46 0.81
N PHE A 110 17.15 -16.66 1.17
CA PHE A 110 16.15 -16.16 0.22
C PHE A 110 16.75 -15.25 -0.84
N THR A 111 17.79 -14.47 -0.50
CA THR A 111 18.53 -13.66 -1.48
C THR A 111 19.27 -14.55 -2.48
N ARG A 112 19.97 -15.58 -2.05
CA ARG A 112 20.67 -16.52 -2.95
C ARG A 112 19.71 -17.31 -3.85
N LEU A 113 18.51 -17.58 -3.39
CA LEU A 113 17.44 -18.23 -4.15
C LEU A 113 16.68 -17.27 -5.10
N GLY A 114 17.05 -15.99 -5.12
CA GLY A 114 16.38 -14.98 -5.94
C GLY A 114 14.95 -14.62 -5.47
N ALA A 115 14.56 -15.11 -4.29
CA ALA A 115 13.23 -14.85 -3.71
C ALA A 115 13.18 -13.54 -2.91
N ALA A 116 14.32 -13.12 -2.35
CA ALA A 116 14.50 -11.81 -1.72
C ALA A 116 15.62 -11.05 -2.42
N GLU A 117 15.59 -9.73 -2.33
CA GLU A 117 16.71 -8.89 -2.73
C GLU A 117 17.54 -8.47 -1.51
N HIS A 118 18.54 -7.60 -1.74
CA HIS A 118 19.44 -7.14 -0.68
C HIS A 118 18.64 -6.51 0.47
N ALA A 119 19.08 -6.75 1.69
CA ALA A 119 18.45 -6.28 2.91
C ALA A 119 18.16 -4.76 2.84
N GLY A 120 16.90 -4.37 3.03
CA GLY A 120 16.47 -2.96 3.08
C GLY A 120 15.68 -2.46 1.88
N SER A 121 15.65 -3.15 0.73
CA SER A 121 14.91 -2.71 -0.46
C SER A 121 13.43 -3.16 -0.49
N GLY A 122 13.05 -4.14 0.32
CA GLY A 122 11.74 -4.78 0.25
C GLY A 122 10.56 -3.84 0.55
N SER A 123 10.66 -3.05 1.64
CA SER A 123 9.62 -2.07 1.98
C SER A 123 9.46 -1.00 0.90
N GLN A 124 10.57 -0.51 0.33
CA GLN A 124 10.54 0.50 -0.74
C GLN A 124 9.81 -0.01 -1.98
N LYS A 125 9.96 -1.30 -2.34
CA LYS A 125 9.25 -1.89 -3.47
C LYS A 125 7.74 -1.97 -3.22
N ILE A 126 7.35 -2.43 -2.03
CA ILE A 126 5.93 -2.45 -1.63
C ILE A 126 5.35 -1.05 -1.75
N ILE A 127 6.02 -0.05 -1.16
CA ILE A 127 5.55 1.34 -1.18
C ILE A 127 5.54 1.93 -2.59
N LYS A 128 6.50 1.57 -3.43
CA LYS A 128 6.52 1.98 -4.84
C LYS A 128 5.27 1.47 -5.58
N VAL A 129 4.97 0.18 -5.48
CA VAL A 129 3.78 -0.43 -6.09
C VAL A 129 2.50 0.23 -5.59
N VAL A 130 2.38 0.42 -4.27
CA VAL A 130 1.23 1.09 -3.66
C VAL A 130 1.04 2.51 -4.21
N LYS A 131 2.13 3.28 -4.37
CA LYS A 131 2.06 4.65 -4.93
C LYS A 131 1.73 4.67 -6.41
N GLU A 132 2.36 3.81 -7.21
CA GLU A 132 2.16 3.76 -8.67
C GLU A 132 0.72 3.38 -9.03
N HIS A 133 0.10 2.48 -8.27
CA HIS A 133 -1.28 2.03 -8.48
C HIS A 133 -2.31 2.75 -7.60
N GLN A 134 -1.89 3.76 -6.84
CA GLN A 134 -2.76 4.52 -5.93
C GLN A 134 -3.52 3.65 -4.91
N PHE A 135 -2.97 2.49 -4.56
CA PHE A 135 -3.55 1.62 -3.55
C PHE A 135 -3.55 2.28 -2.17
N SER A 136 -4.44 1.82 -1.31
CA SER A 136 -4.41 2.17 0.11
C SER A 136 -3.08 1.80 0.72
N LEU A 137 -2.57 2.63 1.64
CA LEU A 137 -1.33 2.32 2.34
C LEU A 137 -1.46 1.02 3.15
N PRO A 138 -0.38 0.23 3.21
CA PRO A 138 -0.34 -0.93 4.06
C PRO A 138 -0.63 -0.59 5.53
N GLU A 139 -1.36 -1.44 6.20
CA GLU A 139 -1.59 -1.34 7.64
C GLU A 139 -0.62 -2.26 8.36
N ILE A 140 0.04 -1.72 9.38
CA ILE A 140 0.95 -2.49 10.23
C ILE A 140 0.44 -2.41 11.65
N ASP A 141 0.22 -3.55 12.26
CA ASP A 141 -0.01 -3.66 13.68
C ASP A 141 1.03 -4.60 14.29
N SER A 142 1.72 -4.12 15.33
CA SER A 142 2.79 -4.87 15.97
C SER A 142 2.77 -4.64 17.46
N ASN A 143 2.70 -5.72 18.19
CA ASN A 143 2.82 -5.76 19.65
C ASN A 143 4.04 -6.61 20.05
N CYS A 144 4.18 -6.89 21.36
CA CYS A 144 5.30 -7.68 21.88
C CYS A 144 5.29 -9.15 21.41
N GLU A 145 4.16 -9.66 20.92
CA GLU A 145 3.97 -11.09 20.61
C GLU A 145 3.89 -11.38 19.13
N GLN A 146 3.26 -10.48 18.37
CA GLN A 146 2.95 -10.70 16.95
C GLN A 146 3.03 -9.40 16.14
N THR A 147 3.41 -9.53 14.88
CA THR A 147 3.29 -8.48 13.87
C THR A 147 2.29 -8.91 12.80
N SER A 148 1.36 -8.01 12.45
CA SER A 148 0.39 -8.16 11.36
C SER A 148 0.63 -7.07 10.33
N PHE A 149 0.67 -7.47 9.07
CA PHE A 149 0.85 -6.60 7.91
C PHE A 149 -0.29 -6.83 6.93
N LYS A 150 -1.03 -5.78 6.56
CA LYS A 150 -2.04 -5.84 5.50
C LYS A 150 -1.57 -5.08 4.27
N LEU A 151 -1.55 -5.73 3.14
CA LEU A 151 -1.30 -5.13 1.84
C LEU A 151 -2.63 -4.95 1.11
N TRP A 152 -3.07 -3.71 0.97
CA TRP A 152 -4.25 -3.36 0.20
C TRP A 152 -3.89 -3.35 -1.30
N VAL A 153 -4.78 -3.90 -2.13
CA VAL A 153 -4.65 -3.93 -3.59
C VAL A 153 -5.78 -3.16 -4.27
N VAL A 154 -6.34 -2.21 -3.55
CA VAL A 154 -7.43 -1.32 -3.97
C VAL A 154 -7.17 0.10 -3.49
N GLU A 155 -7.78 1.08 -4.15
CA GLU A 155 -7.76 2.48 -3.73
C GLU A 155 -8.59 2.70 -2.45
N ASP A 156 -8.29 3.78 -1.70
CA ASP A 156 -9.04 4.14 -0.48
C ASP A 156 -10.56 4.28 -0.74
N ILE A 157 -10.93 4.73 -1.94
CA ILE A 157 -12.32 4.89 -2.33
C ILE A 157 -13.07 3.56 -2.41
N GLU A 158 -12.40 2.49 -2.83
CA GLU A 158 -13.01 1.16 -2.95
C GLU A 158 -13.26 0.50 -1.58
N ARG A 159 -12.53 0.96 -0.54
CA ARG A 159 -12.74 0.54 0.85
C ARG A 159 -13.94 1.23 1.51
N CYS A 160 -14.48 2.27 0.87
CA CYS A 160 -15.57 3.05 1.43
C CYS A 160 -16.92 2.47 1.01
N ASP A 161 -17.59 1.84 1.95
CA ASP A 161 -19.00 1.51 1.82
C ASP A 161 -19.85 2.79 1.73
N ASN A 162 -21.04 2.69 1.14
CA ASN A 162 -22.02 3.77 1.03
C ASN A 162 -21.63 4.95 0.11
N LEU A 163 -20.81 4.71 -0.91
CA LEU A 163 -20.60 5.62 -2.02
C LEU A 163 -21.21 5.04 -3.30
N THR A 164 -21.94 5.86 -4.02
CA THR A 164 -22.47 5.51 -5.34
C THR A 164 -21.35 5.60 -6.39
N ASP A 165 -21.52 4.92 -7.54
CA ASP A 165 -20.56 4.95 -8.64
C ASP A 165 -20.31 6.38 -9.14
N LYS A 166 -21.36 7.22 -9.15
CA LYS A 166 -21.25 8.64 -9.48
C LYS A 166 -20.38 9.43 -8.49
N GLU A 167 -20.51 9.15 -7.19
CA GLU A 167 -19.67 9.77 -6.15
C GLU A 167 -18.21 9.29 -6.25
N LYS A 168 -17.99 8.02 -6.57
CA LYS A 168 -16.67 7.46 -6.86
C LYS A 168 -16.03 8.11 -8.09
N LEU A 169 -16.82 8.41 -9.13
CA LEU A 169 -16.35 9.08 -10.34
C LEU A 169 -15.85 10.50 -10.04
N ILE A 170 -16.58 11.28 -9.23
CA ILE A 170 -16.15 12.61 -8.77
C ILE A 170 -14.82 12.52 -8.01
N TYR A 171 -14.69 11.55 -7.09
CA TYR A 171 -13.42 11.33 -6.39
C TYR A 171 -12.28 11.05 -7.36
N LYS A 172 -12.47 10.16 -8.35
CA LYS A 172 -11.44 9.82 -9.35
C LYS A 172 -10.98 11.05 -10.12
N SER A 173 -11.89 11.92 -10.54
CA SER A 173 -11.54 13.18 -11.21
C SER A 173 -10.69 14.10 -10.31
N ILE A 174 -11.02 14.19 -9.03
CA ILE A 174 -10.24 14.99 -8.07
C ILE A 174 -8.87 14.35 -7.82
N SER A 175 -8.80 13.03 -7.69
CA SER A 175 -7.56 12.31 -7.41
C SER A 175 -6.55 12.33 -8.56
N GLN A 176 -7.04 12.42 -9.79
CA GLN A 176 -6.23 12.55 -11.01
C GLN A 176 -5.83 13.99 -11.31
N GLY A 177 -6.45 14.96 -10.63
CA GLY A 177 -6.12 16.38 -10.76
C GLY A 177 -4.73 16.75 -10.20
N SER A 178 -4.39 18.03 -10.35
CA SER A 178 -3.13 18.56 -9.79
C SER A 178 -3.16 18.54 -8.25
N ILE A 179 -1.99 18.73 -7.67
CA ILE A 179 -1.80 18.86 -6.20
C ILE A 179 -2.58 20.04 -5.63
N GLU A 180 -2.75 21.10 -6.44
CA GLU A 180 -3.53 22.29 -6.09
C GLU A 180 -5.02 22.00 -6.01
N GLY A 181 -5.42 20.79 -6.48
CA GLY A 181 -6.81 20.35 -6.51
C GLY A 181 -7.63 21.04 -7.59
N LEU A 182 -8.92 20.70 -7.62
CA LEU A 182 -9.90 21.26 -8.52
C LEU A 182 -10.84 22.17 -7.76
N SER A 183 -11.18 23.31 -8.34
CA SER A 183 -12.25 24.18 -7.84
C SER A 183 -13.61 23.50 -8.06
N LYS A 184 -14.61 23.95 -7.32
CA LYS A 184 -15.98 23.43 -7.49
C LYS A 184 -16.54 23.68 -8.90
N SER A 185 -16.16 24.78 -9.54
CA SER A 185 -16.56 25.10 -10.93
C SER A 185 -15.91 24.15 -11.95
N GLU A 186 -14.65 23.80 -11.77
CA GLU A 186 -13.97 22.83 -12.64
C GLU A 186 -14.58 21.44 -12.48
N ILE A 187 -14.85 21.00 -11.24
CA ILE A 187 -15.52 19.72 -10.99
C ILE A 187 -16.93 19.71 -11.60
N GLN A 188 -17.66 20.82 -11.49
CA GLN A 188 -18.98 20.97 -12.12
C GLN A 188 -18.92 20.89 -13.65
N ALA A 189 -17.88 21.46 -14.25
CA ALA A 189 -17.69 21.38 -15.70
C ALA A 189 -17.39 19.94 -16.17
N LEU A 190 -16.68 19.17 -15.38
CA LEU A 190 -16.39 17.75 -15.65
C LEU A 190 -17.61 16.84 -15.41
N HIS A 191 -18.53 17.24 -14.54
CA HIS A 191 -19.69 16.46 -14.08
C HIS A 191 -20.97 17.29 -14.17
N SER A 192 -21.32 17.71 -15.37
CA SER A 192 -22.47 18.59 -15.64
C SER A 192 -23.82 17.99 -15.27
N GLU A 193 -23.89 16.66 -15.09
CA GLU A 193 -25.08 15.94 -14.65
C GLU A 193 -25.45 16.21 -13.18
N PHE A 194 -24.53 16.77 -12.38
CA PHE A 194 -24.81 17.15 -11.00
C PHE A 194 -25.21 18.61 -10.87
N SER A 195 -26.25 18.89 -10.14
CA SER A 195 -26.53 20.25 -9.69
C SER A 195 -25.48 20.72 -8.66
N LEU A 196 -25.29 22.03 -8.53
CA LEU A 196 -24.35 22.60 -7.56
C LEU A 196 -24.61 22.14 -6.11
N SER A 197 -25.90 21.94 -5.76
CA SER A 197 -26.28 21.45 -4.43
C SER A 197 -25.93 19.99 -4.25
N GLN A 198 -26.15 19.14 -5.24
CA GLN A 198 -25.75 17.74 -5.23
C GLN A 198 -24.24 17.60 -5.14
N LEU A 199 -23.50 18.35 -5.97
CA LEU A 199 -22.03 18.35 -5.95
C LEU A 199 -21.51 18.77 -4.58
N THR A 200 -22.08 19.80 -3.94
CA THR A 200 -21.68 20.22 -2.60
C THR A 200 -21.85 19.09 -1.59
N ARG A 201 -23.00 18.40 -1.61
CA ARG A 201 -23.27 17.27 -0.72
C ARG A 201 -22.25 16.12 -0.91
N VAL A 202 -21.91 15.81 -2.17
CA VAL A 202 -20.91 14.77 -2.48
C VAL A 202 -19.53 15.19 -1.98
N LEU A 203 -19.10 16.42 -2.25
CA LEU A 203 -17.82 16.95 -1.79
C LEU A 203 -17.71 16.95 -0.25
N ASP A 204 -18.75 17.39 0.44
CA ASP A 204 -18.78 17.34 1.91
C ASP A 204 -18.70 15.90 2.43
N LYS A 205 -19.44 14.96 1.84
CA LYS A 205 -19.38 13.53 2.17
C LYS A 205 -17.98 12.94 1.96
N LEU A 206 -17.29 13.29 0.87
CA LEU A 206 -15.93 12.85 0.59
C LEU A 206 -14.92 13.45 1.58
N VAL A 207 -15.12 14.71 2.01
CA VAL A 207 -14.32 15.38 3.04
C VAL A 207 -14.51 14.72 4.40
N ASP A 208 -15.75 14.43 4.80
CA ASP A 208 -16.08 13.77 6.06
C ASP A 208 -15.46 12.35 6.14
N LYS A 209 -15.41 11.67 5.00
CA LYS A 209 -14.72 10.36 4.87
C LYS A 209 -13.19 10.50 4.77
N LYS A 210 -12.64 11.71 4.82
CA LYS A 210 -11.20 12.00 4.70
C LYS A 210 -10.55 11.53 3.39
N LEU A 211 -11.34 11.34 2.35
CA LEU A 211 -10.86 10.97 1.01
C LEU A 211 -10.29 12.18 0.26
N ILE A 212 -10.87 13.36 0.48
CA ILE A 212 -10.41 14.62 -0.08
C ILE A 212 -10.27 15.68 1.01
N ILE A 213 -9.49 16.70 0.75
CA ILE A 213 -9.30 17.86 1.62
C ILE A 213 -9.75 19.14 0.92
N LYS A 214 -10.22 20.11 1.71
CA LYS A 214 -10.50 21.48 1.26
C LYS A 214 -9.21 22.31 1.41
N GLN A 215 -8.77 22.96 0.35
CA GLN A 215 -7.61 23.85 0.33
C GLN A 215 -8.03 25.26 -0.03
N GLY A 216 -7.23 26.25 0.37
CA GLY A 216 -7.50 27.66 0.08
C GLY A 216 -8.60 28.29 0.93
N GLY A 217 -8.82 29.59 0.70
CA GLY A 217 -9.86 30.36 1.36
C GLY A 217 -11.23 30.24 0.67
N ASN A 218 -12.25 30.93 1.23
CA ASN A 218 -13.62 30.83 0.71
C ASN A 218 -13.77 31.23 -0.79
N ARG A 219 -12.95 32.14 -1.28
CA ARG A 219 -13.02 32.62 -2.70
C ARG A 219 -12.25 31.71 -3.66
N ASN A 220 -11.16 31.07 -3.21
CA ASN A 220 -10.28 30.20 -4.01
C ASN A 220 -10.21 28.80 -3.42
N ARG A 221 -11.38 28.26 -3.05
CA ARG A 221 -11.44 26.90 -2.47
C ARG A 221 -11.28 25.87 -3.55
N THR A 222 -10.31 24.97 -3.35
CA THR A 222 -10.12 23.78 -4.17
C THR A 222 -10.29 22.50 -3.32
N TYR A 223 -10.51 21.40 -4.01
CA TYR A 223 -10.64 20.08 -3.44
C TYR A 223 -9.54 19.21 -4.02
N ALA A 224 -8.71 18.64 -3.17
CA ALA A 224 -7.62 17.76 -3.57
C ALA A 224 -7.75 16.41 -2.84
N ARG A 225 -7.12 15.37 -3.39
CA ARG A 225 -7.03 14.08 -2.71
C ARG A 225 -6.40 14.27 -1.33
N SER A 226 -6.97 13.64 -0.33
CA SER A 226 -6.36 13.59 1.00
C SER A 226 -5.05 12.83 0.91
N PHE A 227 -3.95 13.51 1.19
CA PHE A 227 -2.65 12.82 1.27
C PHE A 227 -2.59 12.00 2.54
N GLN A 228 -2.20 10.76 2.42
CA GLN A 228 -1.86 9.98 3.60
C GLN A 228 -0.61 10.59 4.26
N PRO A 229 -0.47 10.54 5.60
CA PRO A 229 0.62 11.22 6.33
C PRO A 229 2.02 10.97 5.78
N LEU A 230 2.23 9.81 5.14
CA LEU A 230 3.53 9.42 4.57
C LEU A 230 3.87 10.10 3.24
N GLU A 231 2.87 10.44 2.42
CA GLU A 231 3.11 11.25 1.21
C GLU A 231 3.49 12.68 1.62
N ALA A 232 2.94 13.19 2.70
CA ALA A 232 3.33 14.46 3.29
C ALA A 232 4.78 14.42 3.79
N ILE A 233 5.20 13.38 4.51
CA ILE A 233 6.58 13.20 5.01
C ILE A 233 7.57 13.09 3.85
N SER A 234 7.29 12.25 2.85
CA SER A 234 8.13 12.10 1.66
C SER A 234 8.31 13.41 0.89
N ARG A 235 7.28 14.26 0.85
CA ARG A 235 7.37 15.58 0.22
C ARG A 235 8.18 16.58 1.04
N PHE A 236 8.03 16.57 2.36
CA PHE A 236 8.85 17.38 3.24
C PHE A 236 10.34 17.04 3.10
N GLU A 237 10.68 15.76 2.93
CA GLU A 237 12.07 15.32 2.70
C GLU A 237 12.58 15.78 1.33
N HIS A 238 11.80 15.63 0.25
CA HIS A 238 12.19 16.13 -1.08
C HIS A 238 12.34 17.65 -1.11
N ILE A 239 11.45 18.40 -0.46
CA ILE A 239 11.55 19.85 -0.33
C ILE A 239 12.77 20.20 0.52
N SER A 240 13.02 19.52 1.63
CA SER A 240 14.18 19.72 2.49
C SER A 240 15.50 19.42 1.77
N GLU A 241 15.56 18.34 0.96
CA GLU A 241 16.73 18.04 0.12
C GLU A 241 16.92 19.06 -1.02
N ALA A 242 15.83 19.48 -1.65
CA ALA A 242 15.90 20.54 -2.68
C ALA A 242 16.38 21.86 -2.10
N ILE A 243 15.90 22.23 -0.92
CA ILE A 243 16.34 23.41 -0.17
C ILE A 243 17.81 23.25 0.23
N LYS A 244 18.25 22.11 0.77
CA LYS A 244 19.67 21.86 1.08
C LYS A 244 20.54 21.96 -0.16
N LYS A 245 20.14 21.43 -1.31
CA LYS A 245 20.89 21.55 -2.56
C LYS A 245 20.96 22.98 -3.10
N LEU A 246 19.94 23.81 -2.84
CA LEU A 246 19.97 25.23 -3.21
C LEU A 246 20.92 26.03 -2.31
N PHE A 247 20.96 25.76 -1.02
CA PHE A 247 21.79 26.49 -0.06
C PHE A 247 23.23 25.96 0.07
N LEU A 248 23.53 24.74 -0.39
CA LEU A 248 24.87 24.13 -0.37
C LEU A 248 25.64 24.30 -1.70
N LYS A 249 25.08 24.99 -2.70
CA LYS A 249 25.77 25.31 -3.96
C LYS A 249 26.62 26.56 -3.88
N ASP A 250 26.57 27.30 -2.78
CA ASP A 250 27.30 28.58 -2.58
C ASP A 250 28.33 28.49 -1.43
N ILE A 251 28.88 27.30 -1.11
CA ILE A 251 30.01 27.12 -0.20
C ILE A 251 31.12 26.33 -0.88
#